data_460d73d64bd52d033262bc465d0cd7ca
#
_entry.id   460d73d64bd52d033262bc465d0cd7ca
#
_cell.length_a   1.000
_cell.length_b   1.000
_cell.length_c   1.000
_cell.angle_alpha   90.00
_cell.angle_beta   90.00
_cell.angle_gamma   90.00
#
_symmetry.space_group_name_H-M   'P 1'
#
loop_
_entity.id
_entity.type
_entity.pdbx_description
1 polymer ?
#
loop_
_entity_poly.entity_id
_entity_poly.type
_entity_poly.pdbx_seq_one_letter_code
_entity_poly.pdbx_strand_id
1 'polypeptide(L)'
;MDGRGAAVSSASGGNFLGPTVLTGIGPHSPLANTEIFGPVLAVEPAADLEEAIALISQNPYGNAASIFTTSGVAARKFRYEIPTGNVGVNIGVAAPMAYFPFSGWKDSFLGVLHGQGRDAVEFFTDKKVVIERWPKEWSRKF
;
A
#
# COMPACT_ATOMS: atom_id res chain seq x y z
N MET A 1 25.16 1.82 6.72
CA MET A 1 25.08 1.70 8.21
C MET A 1 24.81 0.24 8.53
N ASP A 2 25.51 -0.35 9.48
CA ASP A 2 25.37 -1.75 9.88
C ASP A 2 24.95 -1.83 11.36
N GLY A 3 23.79 -2.34 11.63
CA GLY A 3 23.20 -2.45 12.97
C GLY A 3 23.49 -3.76 13.70
N ARG A 4 24.26 -4.67 13.08
CA ARG A 4 24.54 -6.01 13.67
C ARG A 4 25.31 -5.99 14.99
N GLY A 5 26.06 -4.92 15.26
CA GLY A 5 26.79 -4.73 16.49
C GLY A 5 26.06 -3.93 17.57
N ALA A 6 24.77 -3.68 17.42
CA ALA A 6 24.01 -2.91 18.38
C ALA A 6 23.90 -3.67 19.71
N ALA A 7 24.23 -2.99 20.81
CA ALA A 7 24.10 -3.52 22.16
C ALA A 7 23.24 -2.58 23.01
N VAL A 8 22.36 -3.15 23.82
CA VAL A 8 21.59 -2.42 24.83
C VAL A 8 22.11 -2.76 26.19
N SER A 9 22.83 -1.83 26.84
CA SER A 9 23.53 -2.04 28.09
C SER A 9 22.63 -2.47 29.27
N SER A 10 21.35 -2.10 29.22
CA SER A 10 20.34 -2.44 30.22
C SER A 10 19.68 -3.82 30.01
N ALA A 11 20.01 -4.54 28.95
CA ALA A 11 19.35 -5.81 28.59
C ALA A 11 20.33 -6.78 27.91
N SER A 12 21.35 -7.22 28.66
CA SER A 12 22.47 -8.04 28.17
C SER A 12 22.10 -9.43 27.65
N GLY A 13 20.87 -9.90 27.83
CA GLY A 13 20.38 -11.20 27.32
C GLY A 13 19.38 -11.11 26.18
N GLY A 14 19.16 -9.94 25.61
CA GLY A 14 18.20 -9.74 24.53
C GLY A 14 18.78 -9.92 23.12
N ASN A 15 17.92 -10.24 22.16
CA ASN A 15 18.25 -10.26 20.72
C ASN A 15 17.99 -8.87 20.13
N PHE A 16 19.04 -8.08 19.94
CA PHE A 16 18.93 -6.72 19.41
C PHE A 16 19.58 -6.61 18.03
N LEU A 17 18.87 -5.94 17.13
CA LEU A 17 19.41 -5.50 15.85
C LEU A 17 19.22 -3.99 15.74
N GLY A 18 20.30 -3.26 15.52
CA GLY A 18 20.24 -1.81 15.33
C GLY A 18 19.79 -1.41 13.92
N PRO A 19 19.47 -0.14 13.73
CA PRO A 19 19.11 0.38 12.41
C PRO A 19 20.18 0.07 11.36
N THR A 20 19.77 -0.50 10.26
CA THR A 20 20.64 -0.89 9.13
C THR A 20 20.16 -0.21 7.85
N VAL A 21 21.06 0.43 7.12
CA VAL A 21 20.79 1.02 5.81
C VAL A 21 21.57 0.26 4.75
N LEU A 22 20.87 -0.24 3.77
CA LEU A 22 21.41 -0.96 2.63
C LEU A 22 21.28 -0.14 1.36
N THR A 23 22.31 -0.13 0.52
CA THR A 23 22.34 0.54 -0.78
C THR A 23 22.81 -0.42 -1.87
N GLY A 24 22.51 -0.12 -3.14
CA GLY A 24 22.93 -0.94 -4.26
C GLY A 24 22.29 -2.31 -4.32
N ILE A 25 21.04 -2.41 -3.88
CA ILE A 25 20.32 -3.69 -3.80
C ILE A 25 19.89 -4.15 -5.19
N GLY A 26 19.58 -3.24 -6.09
CA GLY A 26 19.03 -3.53 -7.41
C GLY A 26 17.65 -4.25 -7.40
N PRO A 27 16.81 -4.05 -8.43
CA PRO A 27 15.43 -4.52 -8.42
C PRO A 27 15.27 -6.05 -8.44
N HIS A 28 16.30 -6.78 -8.89
CA HIS A 28 16.29 -8.24 -8.98
C HIS A 28 16.89 -8.93 -7.73
N SER A 29 17.36 -8.17 -6.77
CA SER A 29 17.85 -8.72 -5.51
C SER A 29 16.71 -9.35 -4.72
N PRO A 30 16.90 -10.52 -4.10
CA PRO A 30 15.91 -11.06 -3.15
C PRO A 30 15.52 -10.06 -2.06
N LEU A 31 16.45 -9.21 -1.62
CA LEU A 31 16.20 -8.20 -0.60
C LEU A 31 15.26 -7.08 -1.06
N ALA A 32 15.19 -6.81 -2.37
CA ALA A 32 14.24 -5.82 -2.92
C ALA A 32 12.78 -6.30 -2.84
N ASN A 33 12.56 -7.61 -2.78
CA ASN A 33 11.24 -8.24 -2.85
C ASN A 33 10.90 -9.04 -1.58
N THR A 34 11.72 -8.94 -0.52
CA THR A 34 11.49 -9.60 0.76
C THR A 34 11.03 -8.60 1.79
N GLU A 35 9.90 -8.88 2.41
CA GLU A 35 9.43 -8.12 3.57
C GLU A 35 10.23 -8.55 4.80
N ILE A 36 11.19 -7.71 5.24
CA ILE A 36 12.18 -8.09 6.27
C ILE A 36 11.58 -8.05 7.68
N PHE A 37 10.58 -7.19 7.93
CA PHE A 37 9.98 -6.97 9.25
C PHE A 37 11.01 -6.65 10.34
N GLY A 38 11.97 -5.77 10.03
CA GLY A 38 13.04 -5.38 10.95
C GLY A 38 13.54 -3.95 10.68
N PRO A 39 14.49 -3.45 11.48
CA PRO A 39 15.00 -2.10 11.37
C PRO A 39 15.98 -1.96 10.18
N VAL A 40 15.54 -2.31 9.00
CA VAL A 40 16.34 -2.30 7.77
C VAL A 40 15.68 -1.37 6.76
N LEU A 41 16.44 -0.39 6.27
CA LEU A 41 16.03 0.53 5.21
C LEU A 41 16.86 0.23 3.96
N ALA A 42 16.19 -0.09 2.87
CA ALA A 42 16.78 -0.16 1.54
C ALA A 42 16.69 1.21 0.87
N VAL A 43 17.79 1.67 0.30
CA VAL A 43 17.88 2.94 -0.42
C VAL A 43 18.49 2.67 -1.78
N GLU A 44 17.74 3.02 -2.84
CA GLU A 44 18.19 2.91 -4.23
C GLU A 44 18.10 4.27 -4.89
N PRO A 45 19.19 4.81 -5.45
CA PRO A 45 19.15 6.06 -6.19
C PRO A 45 18.46 5.86 -7.54
N ALA A 46 17.73 6.89 -7.99
CA ALA A 46 17.16 6.97 -9.33
C ALA A 46 17.57 8.31 -9.94
N ALA A 47 17.83 8.34 -11.24
CA ALA A 47 18.25 9.54 -11.94
C ALA A 47 17.13 10.58 -12.02
N ASP A 48 15.89 10.11 -12.14
CA ASP A 48 14.69 10.95 -12.23
C ASP A 48 13.44 10.23 -11.71
N LEU A 49 12.29 10.90 -11.83
CA LEU A 49 11.00 10.35 -11.40
C LEU A 49 10.56 9.17 -12.26
N GLU A 50 10.87 9.17 -13.53
CA GLU A 50 10.52 8.10 -14.48
C GLU A 50 11.23 6.81 -14.09
N GLU A 51 12.51 6.87 -13.81
CA GLU A 51 13.28 5.73 -13.35
C GLU A 51 12.81 5.24 -11.97
N ALA A 52 12.50 6.14 -11.04
CA ALA A 52 11.97 5.79 -9.75
C ALA A 52 10.63 5.04 -9.86
N ILE A 53 9.72 5.50 -10.71
CA ILE A 53 8.44 4.82 -10.98
C ILE A 53 8.68 3.45 -11.62
N ALA A 54 9.61 3.36 -12.57
CA ALA A 54 9.96 2.10 -13.23
C ALA A 54 10.52 1.06 -12.25
N LEU A 55 11.41 1.47 -11.35
CA LEU A 55 11.96 0.61 -10.29
C LEU A 55 10.85 0.08 -9.36
N ILE A 56 10.00 0.96 -8.86
CA ILE A 56 8.87 0.58 -7.99
C ILE A 56 7.90 -0.35 -8.74
N SER A 57 7.68 -0.11 -10.03
CA SER A 57 6.76 -0.90 -10.85
C SER A 57 7.19 -2.35 -11.05
N GLN A 58 8.48 -2.64 -10.94
CA GLN A 58 9.03 -4.01 -11.02
C GLN A 58 8.78 -4.84 -9.75
N ASN A 59 8.49 -4.19 -8.62
CA ASN A 59 8.19 -4.92 -7.38
C ASN A 59 6.86 -5.67 -7.52
N PRO A 60 6.77 -6.94 -7.11
CA PRO A 60 5.52 -7.71 -7.15
C PRO A 60 4.45 -7.18 -6.19
N TYR A 61 4.83 -6.43 -5.18
CA TYR A 61 3.92 -5.84 -4.22
C TYR A 61 3.51 -4.40 -4.59
N GLY A 62 2.32 -4.01 -4.21
CA GLY A 62 1.75 -2.69 -4.48
C GLY A 62 0.84 -2.20 -3.35
N ASN A 63 1.27 -2.29 -2.10
CA ASN A 63 0.48 -1.83 -0.97
C ASN A 63 0.41 -0.30 -0.92
N ALA A 64 1.55 0.36 -0.74
CA ALA A 64 1.62 1.82 -0.63
C ALA A 64 2.90 2.39 -1.23
N ALA A 65 2.82 3.60 -1.74
CA ALA A 65 3.98 4.41 -2.11
C ALA A 65 3.74 5.88 -1.81
N SER A 66 4.80 6.61 -1.48
CA SER A 66 4.73 8.05 -1.21
C SER A 66 5.79 8.82 -1.99
N ILE A 67 5.42 10.02 -2.42
CA ILE A 67 6.34 10.99 -3.02
C ILE A 67 6.45 12.23 -2.11
N PHE A 68 7.65 12.72 -1.94
CA PHE A 68 7.91 14.01 -1.30
C PHE A 68 8.42 15.00 -2.36
N THR A 69 7.63 16.01 -2.66
CA THR A 69 7.94 16.96 -3.74
C THR A 69 7.24 18.29 -3.55
N THR A 70 7.81 19.35 -4.04
CA THR A 70 7.17 20.67 -4.19
C THR A 70 6.55 20.86 -5.58
N SER A 71 6.80 19.93 -6.53
CA SER A 71 6.28 19.99 -7.89
C SER A 71 4.89 19.35 -8.00
N GLY A 72 3.88 20.14 -8.29
CA GLY A 72 2.53 19.63 -8.57
C GLY A 72 2.46 18.75 -9.83
N VAL A 73 3.37 18.94 -10.79
CA VAL A 73 3.47 18.08 -11.98
C VAL A 73 3.99 16.71 -11.60
N ALA A 74 5.09 16.65 -10.83
CA ALA A 74 5.64 15.39 -10.34
C ALA A 74 4.64 14.62 -9.47
N ALA A 75 3.93 15.31 -8.57
CA ALA A 75 2.91 14.69 -7.73
C ALA A 75 1.75 14.09 -8.55
N ARG A 76 1.27 14.81 -9.61
CA ARG A 76 0.22 14.29 -10.49
C ARG A 76 0.69 13.08 -11.30
N LYS A 77 1.90 13.14 -11.87
CA LYS A 77 2.49 12.02 -12.61
C LYS A 77 2.63 10.80 -11.72
N PHE A 78 3.24 10.94 -10.55
CA PHE A 78 3.46 9.86 -9.61
C PHE A 78 2.15 9.17 -9.22
N ARG A 79 1.15 9.91 -8.74
CA ARG A 79 -0.12 9.31 -8.30
C ARG A 79 -0.90 8.61 -9.42
N TYR A 80 -0.66 8.98 -10.68
CA TYR A 80 -1.32 8.37 -11.83
C TYR A 80 -0.62 7.11 -12.31
N GLU A 81 0.72 7.10 -12.29
CA GLU A 81 1.52 6.04 -12.90
C GLU A 81 1.97 4.96 -11.91
N ILE A 82 2.01 5.28 -10.60
CA ILE A 82 2.50 4.33 -9.60
C ILE A 82 1.49 3.18 -9.36
N PRO A 83 1.90 1.91 -9.52
CA PRO A 83 0.98 0.78 -9.41
C PRO A 83 0.84 0.30 -7.95
N THR A 84 0.29 1.15 -7.09
CA THR A 84 0.03 0.84 -5.67
C THR A 84 -1.39 1.22 -5.26
N GLY A 85 -1.92 0.52 -4.27
CA GLY A 85 -3.28 0.74 -3.77
C GLY A 85 -3.43 2.02 -2.95
N ASN A 86 -2.40 2.42 -2.22
CA ASN A 86 -2.40 3.65 -1.42
C ASN A 86 -1.27 4.56 -1.90
N VAL A 87 -1.59 5.82 -2.16
CA VAL A 87 -0.61 6.80 -2.65
C VAL A 87 -0.58 8.02 -1.73
N GLY A 88 0.60 8.33 -1.20
CA GLY A 88 0.87 9.52 -0.40
C GLY A 88 1.58 10.60 -1.20
N VAL A 89 1.21 11.85 -0.96
CA VAL A 89 1.96 13.02 -1.44
C VAL A 89 2.34 13.86 -0.23
N ASN A 90 3.63 13.95 0.04
CA ASN A 90 4.19 14.61 1.23
C ASN A 90 3.67 14.02 2.56
N ILE A 91 3.35 12.74 2.54
CA ILE A 91 2.90 11.95 3.70
C ILE A 91 3.77 10.69 3.76
N GLY A 92 4.37 10.41 4.92
CA GLY A 92 5.27 9.27 5.09
C GLY A 92 4.56 7.92 5.10
N VAL A 93 3.35 7.87 5.68
CA VAL A 93 2.52 6.67 5.74
C VAL A 93 1.16 6.99 5.14
N ALA A 94 0.89 6.44 3.96
CA ALA A 94 -0.37 6.63 3.24
C ALA A 94 -1.46 5.68 3.76
N ALA A 95 -1.76 5.73 5.07
CA ALA A 95 -2.83 4.93 5.66
C ALA A 95 -4.17 5.66 5.53
N PRO A 96 -5.20 5.05 4.93
CA PRO A 96 -6.51 5.67 4.81
C PRO A 96 -7.25 5.71 6.14
N MET A 97 -8.13 6.69 6.30
CA MET A 97 -9.08 6.71 7.41
C MET A 97 -10.12 5.59 7.25
N ALA A 98 -10.70 5.13 8.36
CA ALA A 98 -11.55 3.93 8.43
C ALA A 98 -12.79 3.92 7.51
N TYR A 99 -13.24 5.07 7.03
CA TYR A 99 -14.35 5.16 6.08
C TYR A 99 -13.94 5.09 4.59
N PHE A 100 -12.64 5.03 4.29
CA PHE A 100 -12.11 4.71 2.97
C PHE A 100 -11.65 3.25 2.91
N PRO A 101 -11.65 2.62 1.73
CA PRO A 101 -11.08 1.29 1.58
C PRO A 101 -9.59 1.26 1.96
N PHE A 102 -9.17 0.20 2.63
CA PHE A 102 -7.75 -0.10 2.81
C PHE A 102 -7.28 -0.89 1.59
N SER A 103 -6.79 -0.16 0.59
CA SER A 103 -6.47 -0.73 -0.72
C SER A 103 -5.08 -1.37 -0.76
N GLY A 104 -4.91 -2.31 -1.67
CA GLY A 104 -3.65 -2.91 -2.06
C GLY A 104 -3.75 -3.42 -3.50
N TRP A 105 -2.63 -3.41 -4.23
CA TRP A 105 -2.55 -3.91 -5.60
C TRP A 105 -1.56 -5.05 -5.70
N LYS A 106 -1.54 -5.74 -6.82
CA LYS A 106 -0.63 -6.86 -7.12
C LYS A 106 -0.70 -7.92 -6.00
N ASP A 107 0.44 -8.47 -5.59
CA ASP A 107 0.52 -9.50 -4.55
C ASP A 107 0.27 -8.96 -3.13
N SER A 108 0.06 -7.66 -2.96
CA SER A 108 -0.32 -7.07 -1.68
C SER A 108 -1.80 -7.22 -1.34
N PHE A 109 -2.63 -7.79 -2.24
CA PHE A 109 -4.06 -7.95 -2.00
C PHE A 109 -4.61 -9.21 -2.70
N LEU A 110 -5.55 -9.87 -2.04
CA LEU A 110 -6.30 -11.00 -2.58
C LEU A 110 -7.78 -10.64 -2.67
N GLY A 111 -8.39 -10.85 -3.85
CA GLY A 111 -9.79 -10.55 -4.09
C GLY A 111 -10.04 -9.18 -4.71
N VAL A 112 -11.27 -8.67 -4.59
CA VAL A 112 -11.72 -7.45 -5.26
C VAL A 112 -12.26 -6.37 -4.32
N LEU A 113 -12.80 -6.76 -3.16
CA LEU A 113 -13.27 -5.83 -2.14
C LEU A 113 -12.22 -5.69 -1.04
N HIS A 114 -11.89 -4.45 -0.71
CA HIS A 114 -10.86 -4.14 0.27
C HIS A 114 -11.45 -4.01 1.68
N GLY A 115 -10.63 -4.13 2.70
CA GLY A 115 -11.05 -3.90 4.09
C GLY A 115 -11.43 -2.44 4.33
N GLN A 116 -12.32 -2.18 5.27
CA GLN A 116 -12.80 -0.87 5.68
C GLN A 116 -13.75 -0.18 4.67
N GLY A 117 -14.38 0.90 5.12
CA GLY A 117 -15.25 1.72 4.32
C GLY A 117 -16.41 0.95 3.70
N ARG A 118 -16.82 1.41 2.54
CA ARG A 118 -17.92 0.80 1.79
C ARG A 118 -17.60 -0.62 1.32
N ASP A 119 -16.38 -0.89 0.96
CA ASP A 119 -15.95 -2.21 0.50
C ASP A 119 -16.17 -3.28 1.59
N ALA A 120 -15.91 -2.95 2.86
CA ALA A 120 -16.17 -3.85 3.96
C ALA A 120 -17.67 -4.14 4.12
N VAL A 121 -18.54 -3.14 3.96
CA VAL A 121 -19.99 -3.35 3.98
C VAL A 121 -20.41 -4.27 2.83
N GLU A 122 -19.91 -4.05 1.63
CA GLU A 122 -20.23 -4.88 0.47
C GLU A 122 -19.71 -6.32 0.61
N PHE A 123 -18.55 -6.50 1.26
CA PHE A 123 -17.97 -7.82 1.51
C PHE A 123 -18.81 -8.67 2.47
N PHE A 124 -19.38 -8.06 3.52
CA PHE A 124 -20.15 -8.78 4.55
C PHE A 124 -21.66 -8.80 4.29
N THR A 125 -22.13 -8.34 3.14
CA THR A 125 -23.56 -8.29 2.81
C THR A 125 -23.85 -8.91 1.46
N ASP A 126 -25.01 -9.55 1.35
CA ASP A 126 -25.53 -10.05 0.07
C ASP A 126 -26.43 -9.01 -0.59
N LYS A 127 -26.33 -8.91 -1.92
CA LYS A 127 -27.20 -8.04 -2.73
C LYS A 127 -28.44 -8.82 -3.18
N LYS A 128 -29.61 -8.31 -2.84
CA LYS A 128 -30.89 -8.83 -3.36
C LYS A 128 -31.51 -7.82 -4.32
N VAL A 129 -31.74 -8.25 -5.54
CA VAL A 129 -32.44 -7.44 -6.54
C VAL A 129 -33.90 -7.89 -6.56
N VAL A 130 -34.83 -6.96 -6.34
CA VAL A 130 -36.26 -7.20 -6.41
C VAL A 130 -36.83 -6.36 -7.55
N ILE A 131 -37.52 -7.03 -8.47
CA ILE A 131 -38.20 -6.38 -9.59
C ILE A 131 -39.68 -6.65 -9.39
N GLU A 132 -40.46 -5.59 -9.18
CA GLU A 132 -41.88 -5.69 -8.91
C GLU A 132 -42.68 -4.88 -9.95
N ARG A 133 -43.82 -5.45 -10.34
CA ARG A 133 -44.80 -4.76 -11.17
C ARG A 133 -46.19 -4.98 -10.59
N TRP A 134 -46.78 -3.92 -10.05
CA TRP A 134 -48.12 -3.95 -9.48
C TRP A 134 -49.12 -3.45 -10.52
N PRO A 135 -50.01 -4.31 -11.07
CA PRO A 135 -51.11 -3.87 -11.90
C PRO A 135 -52.05 -2.92 -11.15
N LYS A 136 -52.53 -1.87 -11.77
CA LYS A 136 -53.44 -0.87 -11.14
C LYS A 136 -54.65 -1.48 -10.47
N GLU A 137 -55.16 -2.60 -11.00
CA GLU A 137 -56.26 -3.35 -10.45
C GLU A 137 -55.96 -4.01 -9.11
N TRP A 138 -54.67 -4.31 -8.85
CA TRP A 138 -54.26 -4.94 -7.59
C TRP A 138 -53.95 -3.91 -6.50
N SER A 139 -53.52 -2.73 -6.89
CA SER A 139 -53.16 -1.66 -5.95
C SER A 139 -54.38 -1.07 -5.21
N ARG A 140 -55.60 -1.38 -5.65
CA ARG A 140 -56.83 -0.88 -5.00
C ARG A 140 -57.44 -1.86 -3.99
N LYS A 141 -56.81 -3.01 -3.75
CA LYS A 141 -57.34 -4.07 -2.88
C LYS A 141 -56.66 -4.18 -1.52
N PHE A 142 -55.71 -3.30 -1.26
CA PHE A 142 -54.97 -3.25 0.02
C PHE A 142 -55.08 -1.86 0.62
#